data_b4d054b2cab845cbedd8c7bb4dd7bf89
#
_entry.id   b4d054b2cab845cbedd8c7bb4dd7bf89
#
_cell.length_a   1.000
_cell.length_b   1.000
_cell.length_c   1.000
_cell.angle_alpha   90.00
_cell.angle_beta   90.00
_cell.angle_gamma   90.00
#
_symmetry.space_group_name_H-M   'P 1'
#
loop_
_entity.id
_entity.type
_entity.pdbx_description
1 polymer ?
#
loop_
_entity_poly.entity_id
_entity_poly.type
_entity_poly.pdbx_seq_one_letter_code
_entity_poly.pdbx_strand_id
1 'polypeptide(L)'
;ASSAVLASPQAYAEQAVEFKEYGWAAYKIHPPTDWKKDIEVCEAVRKAVGDYTIMLDSTWAYDFPAALRVGKAVEELGYYWYEDPLHDQDIYGYVKLKQLLKIPILATEYPVTGLESYQPWIMQQATDYLRGDVAVKGGITTLVKTAHLAEAFRMTYEVHHGGNSLNNVANLHVIASIR
;
A
#
# COMPACT_ATOMS: atom_id res chain seq x y z
N ALA A 1 2.85 10.48 -5.61
CA ALA A 1 2.50 11.37 -4.48
C ALA A 1 1.62 10.62 -3.49
N SER A 2 1.53 11.06 -2.22
CA SER A 2 0.58 10.52 -1.25
C SER A 2 -0.01 11.63 -0.36
N SER A 3 -1.23 11.41 0.14
CA SER A 3 -1.86 12.34 1.08
C SER A 3 -1.34 12.15 2.51
N ALA A 4 -1.54 13.17 3.33
CA ALA A 4 -1.80 12.99 4.76
C ALA A 4 -3.32 12.72 4.97
N VAL A 5 -3.77 12.61 6.22
CA VAL A 5 -5.20 12.62 6.52
C VAL A 5 -5.74 14.03 6.32
N LEU A 6 -6.76 14.17 5.46
CA LEU A 6 -7.37 15.44 5.10
C LEU A 6 -8.78 15.60 5.70
N ALA A 7 -9.27 16.83 5.71
CA ALA A 7 -10.49 17.19 6.45
C ALA A 7 -11.79 16.65 5.84
N SER A 8 -11.81 16.36 4.54
CA SER A 8 -13.05 15.94 3.84
C SER A 8 -12.75 15.17 2.56
N PRO A 9 -13.70 14.37 2.04
CA PRO A 9 -13.60 13.73 0.73
C PRO A 9 -13.26 14.71 -0.40
N GLN A 10 -13.81 15.93 -0.34
CA GLN A 10 -13.54 16.98 -1.31
C GLN A 10 -12.08 17.43 -1.28
N ALA A 11 -11.47 17.59 -0.09
CA ALA A 11 -10.06 17.97 0.04
C ALA A 11 -9.11 16.91 -0.56
N TYR A 12 -9.42 15.62 -0.40
CA TYR A 12 -8.67 14.55 -1.08
C TYR A 12 -8.80 14.61 -2.59
N ALA A 13 -10.00 14.86 -3.10
CA ALA A 13 -10.26 14.99 -4.53
C ALA A 13 -9.49 16.16 -5.14
N GLU A 14 -9.52 17.32 -4.50
CA GLU A 14 -8.80 18.52 -4.92
C GLU A 14 -7.28 18.29 -4.92
N GLN A 15 -6.72 17.69 -3.87
CA GLN A 15 -5.30 17.37 -3.81
C GLN A 15 -4.89 16.35 -4.88
N ALA A 16 -5.72 15.35 -5.15
CA ALA A 16 -5.45 14.37 -6.19
C ALA A 16 -5.40 15.00 -7.59
N VAL A 17 -6.30 15.94 -7.89
CA VAL A 17 -6.30 16.73 -9.13
C VAL A 17 -5.04 17.57 -9.22
N GLU A 18 -4.68 18.29 -8.16
CA GLU A 18 -3.46 19.11 -8.11
C GLU A 18 -2.21 18.29 -8.41
N PHE A 19 -2.04 17.12 -7.77
CA PHE A 19 -0.90 16.25 -8.04
C PHE A 19 -0.88 15.67 -9.45
N LYS A 20 -2.04 15.35 -10.01
CA LYS A 20 -2.17 14.94 -11.39
C LYS A 20 -1.72 16.06 -12.35
N GLU A 21 -2.12 17.30 -12.09
CA GLU A 21 -1.73 18.49 -12.87
C GLU A 21 -0.24 18.80 -12.76
N TYR A 22 0.39 18.53 -11.60
CA TYR A 22 1.85 18.63 -11.44
C TYR A 22 2.63 17.52 -12.16
N GLY A 23 1.94 16.57 -12.80
CA GLY A 23 2.58 15.51 -13.58
C GLY A 23 3.06 14.31 -12.76
N TRP A 24 2.60 14.14 -11.50
CA TRP A 24 2.86 12.92 -10.75
C TRP A 24 2.16 11.74 -11.41
N ALA A 25 2.85 10.59 -11.48
CA ALA A 25 2.32 9.40 -12.14
C ALA A 25 1.15 8.73 -11.40
N ALA A 26 1.06 8.92 -10.08
CA ALA A 26 0.07 8.27 -9.24
C ALA A 26 -0.17 9.00 -7.92
N TYR A 27 -1.30 8.71 -7.27
CA TYR A 27 -1.67 9.27 -5.96
C TYR A 27 -2.11 8.19 -5.00
N LYS A 28 -1.50 8.14 -3.80
CA LYS A 28 -1.87 7.22 -2.71
C LYS A 28 -2.65 7.97 -1.62
N ILE A 29 -3.75 7.41 -1.19
CA ILE A 29 -4.62 7.98 -0.17
C ILE A 29 -4.30 7.34 1.18
N HIS A 30 -4.09 8.19 2.22
CA HIS A 30 -4.18 7.79 3.61
C HIS A 30 -5.50 8.33 4.16
N PRO A 31 -6.52 7.48 4.33
CA PRO A 31 -7.88 7.91 4.66
C PRO A 31 -8.04 8.20 6.15
N PRO A 32 -9.23 8.71 6.61
CA PRO A 32 -9.52 8.95 8.02
C PRO A 32 -9.57 7.71 8.91
N THR A 33 -9.53 6.49 8.35
CA THR A 33 -9.63 5.20 9.05
C THR A 33 -11.02 4.89 9.65
N ASP A 34 -12.04 5.47 9.06
CA ASP A 34 -13.46 5.10 9.23
C ASP A 34 -13.94 4.50 7.91
N TRP A 35 -14.18 3.20 7.85
CA TRP A 35 -14.44 2.49 6.61
C TRP A 35 -15.55 3.09 5.73
N LYS A 36 -16.58 3.74 6.33
CA LYS A 36 -17.66 4.41 5.58
C LYS A 36 -17.15 5.69 4.91
N LYS A 37 -16.49 6.53 5.70
CA LYS A 37 -15.88 7.77 5.19
C LYS A 37 -14.77 7.49 4.20
N ASP A 38 -14.03 6.41 4.40
CA ASP A 38 -12.93 6.02 3.53
C ASP A 38 -13.44 5.61 2.14
N ILE A 39 -14.58 4.93 2.06
CA ILE A 39 -15.26 4.66 0.79
C ILE A 39 -15.73 5.96 0.12
N GLU A 40 -16.33 6.89 0.87
CA GLU A 40 -16.74 8.21 0.36
C GLU A 40 -15.53 9.00 -0.20
N VAL A 41 -14.40 8.97 0.49
CA VAL A 41 -13.13 9.56 0.01
C VAL A 41 -12.70 8.91 -1.30
N CYS A 42 -12.69 7.59 -1.36
CA CYS A 42 -12.27 6.85 -2.54
C CYS A 42 -13.16 7.15 -3.76
N GLU A 43 -14.47 7.21 -3.56
CA GLU A 43 -15.44 7.58 -4.61
C GLU A 43 -15.21 9.01 -5.12
N ALA A 44 -15.04 9.96 -4.19
CA ALA A 44 -14.82 11.37 -4.52
C ALA A 44 -13.52 11.56 -5.33
N VAL A 45 -12.43 10.91 -4.92
CA VAL A 45 -11.15 10.98 -5.64
C VAL A 45 -11.27 10.37 -7.02
N ARG A 46 -11.81 9.15 -7.15
CA ARG A 46 -11.98 8.49 -8.46
C ARG A 46 -12.82 9.34 -9.41
N LYS A 47 -13.90 9.91 -8.91
CA LYS A 47 -14.77 10.81 -9.71
C LYS A 47 -14.01 12.02 -10.22
N ALA A 48 -13.12 12.60 -9.42
CA ALA A 48 -12.38 13.81 -9.77
C ALA A 48 -11.24 13.58 -10.75
N VAL A 49 -10.52 12.44 -10.64
CA VAL A 49 -9.29 12.21 -11.42
C VAL A 49 -9.47 11.29 -12.64
N GLY A 50 -10.64 10.65 -12.80
CA GLY A 50 -10.88 9.72 -13.91
C GLY A 50 -9.94 8.51 -13.86
N ASP A 51 -9.30 8.14 -14.96
CA ASP A 51 -8.44 6.95 -15.11
C ASP A 51 -7.04 7.09 -14.47
N TYR A 52 -6.81 8.15 -13.70
CA TYR A 52 -5.53 8.34 -13.03
C TYR A 52 -5.23 7.20 -12.05
N THR A 53 -3.96 6.80 -11.97
CA THR A 53 -3.52 5.74 -11.06
C THR A 53 -3.64 6.19 -9.61
N ILE A 54 -4.51 5.52 -8.85
CA ILE A 54 -4.73 5.81 -7.43
C ILE A 54 -4.64 4.53 -6.60
N MET A 55 -4.17 4.66 -5.37
CA MET A 55 -3.98 3.60 -4.40
C MET A 55 -4.58 3.99 -3.06
N LEU A 56 -5.00 2.99 -2.27
CA LEU A 56 -5.47 3.19 -0.90
C LEU A 56 -4.54 2.50 0.08
N ASP A 57 -4.08 3.25 1.08
CA ASP A 57 -3.31 2.77 2.22
C ASP A 57 -4.11 2.98 3.50
N SER A 58 -4.61 1.88 4.06
CA SER A 58 -5.52 1.91 5.21
C SER A 58 -4.82 1.84 6.55
N THR A 59 -3.50 1.76 6.57
CA THR A 59 -2.68 1.85 7.80
C THR A 59 -3.16 0.95 8.94
N TRP A 60 -3.49 -0.33 8.63
CA TRP A 60 -3.92 -1.40 9.55
C TRP A 60 -5.21 -1.13 10.32
N ALA A 61 -6.07 -0.26 9.82
CA ALA A 61 -7.19 0.31 10.58
C ALA A 61 -8.40 -0.60 10.76
N TYR A 62 -8.57 -1.64 9.93
CA TYR A 62 -9.85 -2.35 9.86
C TYR A 62 -9.83 -3.72 10.53
N ASP A 63 -11.02 -4.12 11.00
CA ASP A 63 -11.36 -5.53 11.18
C ASP A 63 -11.65 -6.19 9.80
N PHE A 64 -11.73 -7.50 9.77
CA PHE A 64 -11.94 -8.24 8.51
C PHE A 64 -13.23 -7.84 7.76
N PRO A 65 -14.42 -7.69 8.41
CA PRO A 65 -15.63 -7.26 7.73
C PRO A 65 -15.52 -5.87 7.10
N ALA A 66 -14.89 -4.91 7.77
CA ALA A 66 -14.67 -3.56 7.23
C ALA A 66 -13.64 -3.59 6.09
N ALA A 67 -12.52 -4.29 6.26
CA ALA A 67 -11.51 -4.46 5.22
C ALA A 67 -12.08 -5.06 3.94
N LEU A 68 -12.97 -6.07 4.06
CA LEU A 68 -13.62 -6.67 2.90
C LEU A 68 -14.57 -5.69 2.18
N ARG A 69 -15.32 -4.85 2.94
CA ARG A 69 -16.22 -3.85 2.35
C ARG A 69 -15.45 -2.78 1.59
N VAL A 70 -14.41 -2.22 2.22
CA VAL A 70 -13.54 -1.23 1.58
C VAL A 70 -12.83 -1.84 0.37
N GLY A 71 -12.28 -3.05 0.52
CA GLY A 71 -11.62 -3.75 -0.58
C GLY A 71 -12.50 -3.95 -1.81
N LYS A 72 -13.77 -4.33 -1.63
CA LYS A 72 -14.74 -4.43 -2.73
C LYS A 72 -15.02 -3.08 -3.38
N ALA A 73 -15.20 -2.03 -2.59
CA ALA A 73 -15.45 -0.69 -3.11
C ALA A 73 -14.26 -0.19 -3.95
N VAL A 74 -13.02 -0.29 -3.46
CA VAL A 74 -11.84 0.18 -4.20
C VAL A 74 -11.53 -0.72 -5.41
N GLU A 75 -11.88 -2.00 -5.38
CA GLU A 75 -11.83 -2.88 -6.54
C GLU A 75 -12.78 -2.42 -7.64
N GLU A 76 -14.05 -2.13 -7.32
CA GLU A 76 -15.06 -1.62 -8.26
C GLU A 76 -14.67 -0.24 -8.82
N LEU A 77 -14.02 0.58 -8.00
CA LEU A 77 -13.49 1.88 -8.41
C LEU A 77 -12.18 1.81 -9.22
N GLY A 78 -11.62 0.61 -9.45
CA GLY A 78 -10.42 0.42 -10.25
C GLY A 78 -9.16 0.99 -9.62
N TYR A 79 -8.99 0.88 -8.31
CA TYR A 79 -7.76 1.22 -7.61
C TYR A 79 -6.64 0.27 -8.02
N TYR A 80 -5.40 0.76 -8.00
CA TYR A 80 -4.23 0.00 -8.44
C TYR A 80 -3.80 -1.05 -7.41
N TRP A 81 -3.80 -0.72 -6.12
CA TRP A 81 -3.66 -1.66 -5.02
C TRP A 81 -4.43 -1.21 -3.77
N TYR A 82 -4.61 -2.16 -2.86
CA TYR A 82 -5.16 -1.98 -1.53
C TYR A 82 -4.09 -2.33 -0.49
N GLU A 83 -3.60 -1.32 0.24
CA GLU A 83 -2.44 -1.42 1.13
C GLU A 83 -2.86 -1.48 2.58
N ASP A 84 -2.24 -2.40 3.31
CA ASP A 84 -2.30 -2.57 4.77
C ASP A 84 -3.72 -2.46 5.37
N PRO A 85 -4.73 -3.20 4.87
CA PRO A 85 -6.11 -3.11 5.38
C PRO A 85 -6.31 -3.67 6.77
N LEU A 86 -5.58 -4.73 7.13
CA LEU A 86 -5.69 -5.44 8.41
C LEU A 86 -4.43 -5.25 9.24
N HIS A 87 -4.51 -5.61 10.53
CA HIS A 87 -3.33 -5.61 11.40
C HIS A 87 -2.17 -6.37 10.75
N ASP A 88 -0.96 -5.84 10.89
CA ASP A 88 0.26 -6.32 10.23
C ASP A 88 0.70 -7.74 10.62
N GLN A 89 0.10 -8.32 11.64
CA GLN A 89 0.33 -9.71 12.08
C GLN A 89 -0.82 -10.66 11.73
N ASP A 90 -1.92 -10.16 11.14
CA ASP A 90 -3.09 -10.97 10.78
C ASP A 90 -2.94 -11.64 9.41
N ILE A 91 -1.93 -12.47 9.27
CA ILE A 91 -1.62 -13.16 8.01
C ILE A 91 -2.80 -13.99 7.49
N TYR A 92 -3.60 -14.59 8.40
CA TYR A 92 -4.77 -15.39 8.02
C TYR A 92 -5.91 -14.53 7.46
N GLY A 93 -6.08 -13.33 7.99
CA GLY A 93 -7.03 -12.35 7.45
C GLY A 93 -6.63 -11.92 6.03
N TYR A 94 -5.34 -11.68 5.80
CA TYR A 94 -4.81 -11.34 4.47
C TYR A 94 -5.02 -12.49 3.46
N VAL A 95 -4.74 -13.72 3.83
CA VAL A 95 -5.02 -14.91 2.98
C VAL A 95 -6.49 -14.97 2.58
N LYS A 96 -7.41 -14.71 3.53
CA LYS A 96 -8.85 -14.69 3.23
C LYS A 96 -9.25 -13.51 2.33
N LEU A 97 -8.68 -12.32 2.56
CA LEU A 97 -8.95 -11.16 1.70
C LEU A 97 -8.53 -11.45 0.26
N LYS A 98 -7.35 -12.03 0.05
CA LYS A 98 -6.88 -12.42 -1.29
C LYS A 98 -7.77 -13.43 -2.01
N GLN A 99 -8.47 -14.30 -1.27
CA GLN A 99 -9.43 -15.24 -1.86
C GLN A 99 -10.73 -14.56 -2.28
N LEU A 100 -11.09 -13.42 -1.71
CA LEU A 100 -12.35 -12.73 -1.87
C LEU A 100 -12.28 -11.46 -2.71
N LEU A 101 -11.07 -10.92 -2.92
CA LEU A 101 -10.79 -9.72 -3.68
C LEU A 101 -9.92 -10.04 -4.90
N LYS A 102 -10.10 -9.27 -5.96
CA LYS A 102 -9.28 -9.33 -7.19
C LYS A 102 -8.26 -8.20 -7.25
N ILE A 103 -8.51 -7.11 -6.52
CA ILE A 103 -7.54 -6.01 -6.42
C ILE A 103 -6.26 -6.52 -5.77
N PRO A 104 -5.07 -6.15 -6.29
CA PRO A 104 -3.80 -6.49 -5.64
C PRO A 104 -3.73 -5.97 -4.22
N ILE A 105 -3.28 -6.81 -3.29
CA ILE A 105 -3.03 -6.45 -1.90
C ILE A 105 -1.53 -6.21 -1.70
N LEU A 106 -1.19 -5.05 -1.16
CA LEU A 106 0.16 -4.69 -0.73
C LEU A 106 0.23 -4.74 0.79
N ALA A 107 1.24 -5.39 1.34
CA ALA A 107 1.45 -5.49 2.78
C ALA A 107 2.94 -5.72 3.11
N THR A 108 3.24 -5.94 4.40
CA THR A 108 4.57 -6.29 4.93
C THR A 108 5.48 -5.10 5.24
N GLU A 109 4.95 -3.88 5.39
CA GLU A 109 5.77 -2.72 5.73
C GLU A 109 6.42 -2.86 7.11
N TYR A 110 5.65 -3.18 8.13
CA TYR A 110 6.10 -3.20 9.53
C TYR A 110 6.28 -4.58 10.17
N PRO A 111 5.59 -5.68 9.78
CA PRO A 111 5.71 -6.90 10.54
C PRO A 111 7.17 -7.34 10.61
N VAL A 112 7.61 -7.76 11.74
CA VAL A 112 8.91 -8.27 12.14
C VAL A 112 10.09 -7.92 11.22
N THR A 113 11.21 -7.49 11.76
CA THR A 113 12.42 -7.13 10.99
C THR A 113 13.12 -8.35 10.37
N GLY A 114 13.91 -8.13 9.33
CA GLY A 114 14.73 -9.16 8.69
C GLY A 114 14.11 -9.82 7.47
N LEU A 115 14.95 -10.46 6.69
CA LEU A 115 14.56 -11.15 5.44
C LEU A 115 13.57 -12.29 5.69
N GLU A 116 13.76 -13.03 6.75
CA GLU A 116 12.94 -14.17 7.16
C GLU A 116 11.49 -13.78 7.49
N SER A 117 11.23 -12.53 7.81
CA SER A 117 9.89 -12.05 8.11
C SER A 117 8.92 -12.13 6.92
N TYR A 118 9.44 -12.15 5.71
CA TYR A 118 8.63 -12.24 4.48
C TYR A 118 8.24 -13.68 4.12
N GLN A 119 8.96 -14.68 4.64
CA GLN A 119 8.75 -16.07 4.29
C GLN A 119 7.30 -16.54 4.49
N PRO A 120 6.64 -16.34 5.66
CA PRO A 120 5.27 -16.80 5.84
C PRO A 120 4.28 -16.10 4.92
N TRP A 121 4.49 -14.84 4.57
CA TRP A 121 3.65 -14.09 3.64
C TRP A 121 3.70 -14.64 2.23
N ILE A 122 4.89 -14.98 1.76
CA ILE A 122 5.11 -15.59 0.45
C ILE A 122 4.54 -17.01 0.41
N MET A 123 4.89 -17.84 1.41
CA MET A 123 4.50 -19.25 1.44
C MET A 123 2.99 -19.46 1.55
N GLN A 124 2.29 -18.58 2.25
CA GLN A 124 0.84 -18.62 2.39
C GLN A 124 0.10 -17.80 1.31
N GLN A 125 0.83 -17.14 0.41
CA GLN A 125 0.27 -16.26 -0.61
C GLN A 125 -0.66 -15.18 -0.01
N ALA A 126 -0.25 -14.60 1.12
CA ALA A 126 -1.06 -13.67 1.89
C ALA A 126 -1.13 -12.26 1.27
N THR A 127 -0.25 -11.93 0.33
CA THR A 127 -0.20 -10.64 -0.36
C THR A 127 0.22 -10.83 -1.82
N ASP A 128 -0.05 -9.84 -2.67
CA ASP A 128 0.41 -9.82 -4.07
C ASP A 128 1.73 -9.09 -4.21
N TYR A 129 1.88 -8.00 -3.47
CA TYR A 129 3.07 -7.17 -3.46
C TYR A 129 3.67 -7.15 -2.06
N LEU A 130 4.98 -7.27 -1.98
CA LEU A 130 5.72 -7.13 -0.74
C LEU A 130 6.20 -5.68 -0.58
N ARG A 131 6.37 -5.26 0.67
CA ARG A 131 6.81 -3.92 0.99
C ARG A 131 7.86 -3.92 2.10
N GLY A 132 8.68 -2.88 2.15
CA GLY A 132 9.63 -2.66 3.24
C GLY A 132 10.25 -1.29 3.21
N ASP A 133 10.81 -0.90 4.34
CA ASP A 133 11.54 0.33 4.57
C ASP A 133 12.88 0.03 5.22
N VAL A 134 13.96 0.72 4.81
CA VAL A 134 15.31 0.45 5.31
C VAL A 134 15.43 0.63 6.82
N ALA A 135 14.68 1.57 7.41
CA ALA A 135 14.69 1.81 8.85
C ALA A 135 13.99 0.71 9.65
N VAL A 136 13.00 0.04 9.04
CA VAL A 136 12.13 -0.94 9.71
C VAL A 136 12.60 -2.37 9.47
N LYS A 137 13.01 -2.70 8.25
CA LYS A 137 13.23 -4.09 7.81
C LYS A 137 14.69 -4.55 7.86
N GLY A 138 15.60 -3.79 8.48
CA GLY A 138 16.97 -4.20 8.71
C GLY A 138 17.99 -3.69 7.68
N GLY A 139 17.70 -2.55 7.06
CA GLY A 139 18.66 -1.80 6.25
C GLY A 139 18.65 -2.15 4.76
N ILE A 140 19.46 -1.44 4.01
CA ILE A 140 19.58 -1.54 2.54
C ILE A 140 19.82 -2.99 2.10
N THR A 141 20.76 -3.70 2.73
CA THR A 141 21.09 -5.08 2.38
C THR A 141 19.90 -6.02 2.47
N THR A 142 19.08 -5.87 3.52
CA THR A 142 17.88 -6.68 3.70
C THR A 142 16.87 -6.40 2.59
N LEU A 143 16.62 -5.12 2.28
CA LEU A 143 15.66 -4.75 1.25
C LEU A 143 16.06 -5.26 -0.14
N VAL A 144 17.33 -5.11 -0.52
CA VAL A 144 17.83 -5.63 -1.80
C VAL A 144 17.68 -7.16 -1.88
N LYS A 145 18.01 -7.88 -0.80
CA LYS A 145 17.79 -9.34 -0.75
C LYS A 145 16.31 -9.70 -0.84
N THR A 146 15.43 -8.92 -0.18
CA THR A 146 13.98 -9.15 -0.25
C THR A 146 13.43 -8.89 -1.65
N ALA A 147 13.92 -7.85 -2.34
CA ALA A 147 13.53 -7.58 -3.72
C ALA A 147 13.90 -8.75 -4.64
N HIS A 148 15.13 -9.29 -4.53
CA HIS A 148 15.53 -10.49 -5.29
C HIS A 148 14.72 -11.75 -4.89
N LEU A 149 14.34 -11.87 -3.60
CA LEU A 149 13.46 -12.95 -3.16
C LEU A 149 12.07 -12.79 -3.81
N ALA A 150 11.49 -11.60 -3.80
CA ALA A 150 10.23 -11.31 -4.46
C ALA A 150 10.28 -11.64 -5.97
N GLU A 151 11.34 -11.21 -6.66
CA GLU A 151 11.59 -11.51 -8.07
C GLU A 151 11.59 -13.02 -8.34
N ALA A 152 12.24 -13.81 -7.48
CA ALA A 152 12.28 -15.27 -7.60
C ALA A 152 10.89 -15.92 -7.52
N PHE A 153 9.97 -15.31 -6.78
CA PHE A 153 8.56 -15.73 -6.68
C PHE A 153 7.62 -14.97 -7.64
N ARG A 154 8.17 -14.15 -8.55
CA ARG A 154 7.41 -13.31 -9.49
C ARG A 154 6.44 -12.33 -8.79
N MET A 155 6.82 -11.86 -7.60
CA MET A 155 6.10 -10.86 -6.82
C MET A 155 6.76 -9.49 -7.02
N THR A 156 5.97 -8.43 -6.96
CA THR A 156 6.47 -7.05 -6.93
C THR A 156 6.95 -6.69 -5.52
N TYR A 157 8.02 -5.93 -5.43
CA TYR A 157 8.53 -5.36 -4.19
C TYR A 157 8.48 -3.84 -4.25
N GLU A 158 7.63 -3.25 -3.41
CA GLU A 158 7.40 -1.80 -3.34
C GLU A 158 8.14 -1.22 -2.13
N VAL A 159 9.18 -0.44 -2.37
CA VAL A 159 9.94 0.20 -1.27
C VAL A 159 9.13 1.34 -0.69
N HIS A 160 8.90 1.30 0.64
CA HIS A 160 8.27 2.40 1.36
C HIS A 160 9.12 3.67 1.26
N HIS A 161 8.48 4.81 1.07
CA HIS A 161 9.14 6.10 0.98
C HIS A 161 8.40 7.12 1.84
N GLY A 162 8.82 7.22 3.08
CA GLY A 162 8.27 8.11 4.10
C GLY A 162 9.28 8.33 5.22
N GLY A 163 8.93 9.14 6.21
CA GLY A 163 9.79 9.41 7.35
C GLY A 163 10.81 10.55 7.12
N ASN A 164 11.99 10.45 7.73
CA ASN A 164 12.99 11.51 7.66
C ASN A 164 13.81 11.49 6.35
N SER A 165 14.49 12.59 6.05
CA SER A 165 15.23 12.78 4.81
C SER A 165 16.32 11.74 4.55
N LEU A 166 17.07 11.31 5.59
CA LEU A 166 18.12 10.29 5.46
C LEU A 166 17.53 8.91 5.14
N ASN A 167 16.41 8.55 5.76
CA ASN A 167 15.69 7.32 5.47
C ASN A 167 15.20 7.30 4.02
N ASN A 168 14.62 8.41 3.55
CA ASN A 168 14.16 8.54 2.18
C ASN A 168 15.30 8.38 1.16
N VAL A 169 16.48 8.98 1.43
CA VAL A 169 17.66 8.79 0.57
C VAL A 169 18.11 7.33 0.55
N ALA A 170 18.14 6.65 1.69
CA ALA A 170 18.49 5.23 1.75
C ALA A 170 17.50 4.36 0.97
N ASN A 171 16.21 4.61 1.11
CA ASN A 171 15.16 3.92 0.32
C ASN A 171 15.29 4.19 -1.18
N LEU A 172 15.61 5.43 -1.59
CA LEU A 172 15.87 5.76 -3.00
C LEU A 172 17.06 4.98 -3.58
N HIS A 173 18.12 4.77 -2.80
CA HIS A 173 19.24 3.92 -3.25
C HIS A 173 18.80 2.47 -3.47
N VAL A 174 17.93 1.93 -2.63
CA VAL A 174 17.34 0.60 -2.86
C VAL A 174 16.53 0.60 -4.15
N ILE A 175 15.60 1.55 -4.32
CA ILE A 175 14.75 1.67 -5.51
C ILE A 175 15.62 1.73 -6.79
N ALA A 176 16.69 2.51 -6.76
CA ALA A 176 17.60 2.64 -7.90
C ALA A 176 18.42 1.38 -8.20
N SER A 177 18.52 0.43 -7.27
CA SER A 177 19.34 -0.79 -7.39
C SER A 177 18.54 -2.06 -7.71
N ILE A 178 17.21 -1.99 -7.67
CA ILE A 178 16.30 -3.12 -7.97
C ILE A 178 15.51 -2.85 -9.24
N ARG A 179 14.90 -3.90 -9.81
CA ARG A 179 14.09 -3.82 -11.04
C ARG A 179 12.60 -3.83 -10.74
#